data_7e9a3e4e25d637d2d6204c0501720543
#
_entry.id   7e9a3e4e25d637d2d6204c0501720543
#
_cell.length_a   1.000
_cell.length_b   1.000
_cell.length_c   1.000
_cell.angle_alpha   90.00
_cell.angle_beta   90.00
_cell.angle_gamma   90.00
#
_symmetry.space_group_name_H-M   'P 1'
#
loop_
_entity.id
_entity.type
_entity.pdbx_description
1 polymer ?
#
loop_
_entity_poly.entity_id
_entity_poly.type
_entity_poly.pdbx_seq_one_letter_code
_entity_poly.pdbx_strand_id
1 'polypeptide(L)'
;YGLIGANGSGKSTFMKILTGELDPTSGFVSIDKNKRVSKLNQDQFAYEDVQVVDCVIMGHDALWEIKNERERLYALPNMTDEEGMKVAELEVEFGDMDGYMAESNAEELLIGLGIPIEDHDKPMSSIAPGLKLRVLLAQALFGDPGILLLDEPTNNLDINTIRWLENTLKHKDCLMIIISHDRRFLNSVCTNMADLDYGEIRLYNGNYDDFMIAATLARETVLSENAKKQAKIKELQTFVSRFSANASKAKQATSRANQINKIKLEDIKSSSRVYPFIRFKQEKKVHNKVVEIENISKSYDDLDVIKNFNITINSGDRVCLLYTSDAADE
;
A
#
# COMPACT_ATOMS: atom_id res chain seq x y z
N TYR A 1 -0.03 -0.41 -10.30
CA TYR A 1 -0.07 -1.78 -9.80
C TYR A 1 -0.41 -1.80 -8.31
N GLY A 2 -1.44 -2.56 -7.92
CA GLY A 2 -1.71 -2.89 -6.52
C GLY A 2 -0.95 -4.15 -6.13
N LEU A 3 0.03 -4.06 -5.22
CA LEU A 3 0.77 -5.22 -4.71
C LEU A 3 0.05 -5.78 -3.48
N ILE A 4 -0.47 -6.98 -3.61
CA ILE A 4 -1.23 -7.66 -2.56
C ILE A 4 -0.55 -8.97 -2.14
N GLY A 5 -0.84 -9.44 -0.96
CA GLY A 5 -0.27 -10.68 -0.41
C GLY A 5 -0.54 -10.79 1.07
N ALA A 6 -0.32 -11.96 1.66
CA ALA A 6 -0.47 -12.15 3.11
C ALA A 6 0.52 -11.29 3.91
N ASN A 7 0.21 -11.05 5.18
CA ASN A 7 1.19 -10.42 6.07
C ASN A 7 2.42 -11.33 6.20
N GLY A 8 3.60 -10.73 6.06
CA GLY A 8 4.87 -11.48 6.04
C GLY A 8 5.21 -12.15 4.71
N SER A 9 4.43 -11.95 3.62
CA SER A 9 4.75 -12.51 2.30
C SER A 9 5.97 -11.87 1.62
N GLY A 10 6.51 -10.77 2.16
CA GLY A 10 7.67 -10.10 1.61
C GLY A 10 7.36 -8.83 0.79
N LYS A 11 6.15 -8.26 0.87
CA LYS A 11 5.77 -7.04 0.12
C LYS A 11 6.71 -5.87 0.40
N SER A 12 6.93 -5.53 1.67
CA SER A 12 7.85 -4.44 2.05
C SER A 12 9.31 -4.77 1.73
N THR A 13 9.71 -6.05 1.78
CA THR A 13 11.03 -6.49 1.31
C THR A 13 11.20 -6.26 -0.19
N PHE A 14 10.18 -6.58 -0.98
CA PHE A 14 10.15 -6.32 -2.41
C PHE A 14 10.28 -4.83 -2.72
N MET A 15 9.57 -3.97 -1.97
CA MET A 15 9.69 -2.52 -2.11
C MET A 15 11.13 -2.03 -1.81
N LYS A 16 11.76 -2.55 -0.75
CA LYS A 16 13.16 -2.20 -0.40
C LYS A 16 14.17 -2.64 -1.46
N ILE A 17 13.93 -3.76 -2.13
CA ILE A 17 14.77 -4.20 -3.25
C ILE A 17 14.60 -3.26 -4.45
N LEU A 18 13.39 -2.81 -4.74
CA LEU A 18 13.13 -1.86 -5.83
C LEU A 18 13.76 -0.48 -5.58
N THR A 19 13.84 -0.05 -4.32
CA THR A 19 14.48 1.23 -3.93
C THR A 19 16.00 1.13 -3.80
N GLY A 20 16.59 -0.07 -3.89
CA GLY A 20 18.01 -0.28 -3.67
C GLY A 20 18.44 -0.24 -2.20
N GLU A 21 17.50 -0.22 -1.25
CA GLU A 21 17.80 -0.30 0.18
C GLU A 21 18.22 -1.70 0.62
N LEU A 22 17.87 -2.70 -0.18
CA LEU A 22 18.22 -4.09 0.05
C LEU A 22 18.66 -4.74 -1.25
N ASP A 23 19.86 -5.34 -1.24
CA ASP A 23 20.36 -6.07 -2.40
C ASP A 23 19.60 -7.39 -2.60
N PRO A 24 19.24 -7.76 -3.84
CA PRO A 24 18.65 -9.04 -4.13
C PRO A 24 19.67 -10.18 -3.91
N THR A 25 19.23 -11.31 -3.34
CA THR A 25 20.07 -12.50 -3.17
C THR A 25 20.53 -13.08 -4.52
N SER A 26 19.71 -12.92 -5.57
CA SER A 26 20.00 -13.33 -6.94
C SER A 26 19.23 -12.44 -7.91
N GLY A 27 19.76 -12.29 -9.14
CA GLY A 27 19.17 -11.41 -10.14
C GLY A 27 19.62 -9.95 -9.96
N PHE A 28 18.95 -9.05 -10.65
CA PHE A 28 19.23 -7.62 -10.58
C PHE A 28 17.95 -6.82 -10.85
N VAL A 29 17.90 -5.60 -10.32
CA VAL A 29 16.87 -4.60 -10.62
C VAL A 29 17.49 -3.61 -11.62
N SER A 30 16.79 -3.34 -12.71
CA SER A 30 17.19 -2.32 -13.67
C SER A 30 16.07 -1.28 -13.78
N ILE A 31 16.41 -0.04 -13.45
CA ILE A 31 15.54 1.12 -13.59
C ILE A 31 16.20 2.09 -14.56
N ASP A 32 15.42 2.71 -15.43
CA ASP A 32 15.90 3.75 -16.34
C ASP A 32 16.48 4.91 -15.50
N LYS A 33 17.72 5.27 -15.80
CA LYS A 33 18.45 6.35 -15.09
C LYS A 33 17.76 7.71 -15.17
N ASN A 34 16.92 7.91 -16.19
CA ASN A 34 16.17 9.15 -16.37
C ASN A 34 14.85 9.17 -15.58
N LYS A 35 14.52 8.09 -14.88
CA LYS A 35 13.30 8.00 -14.08
C LYS A 35 13.61 8.12 -12.59
N ARG A 36 13.12 9.19 -11.98
CA ARG A 36 13.22 9.36 -10.53
C ARG A 36 12.28 8.38 -9.84
N VAL A 37 12.82 7.68 -8.86
CA VAL A 37 12.05 6.81 -7.96
C VAL A 37 11.74 7.57 -6.68
N SER A 38 10.47 7.67 -6.33
CA SER A 38 10.03 8.22 -5.06
C SER A 38 9.34 7.15 -4.23
N LYS A 39 9.58 7.17 -2.93
CA LYS A 39 9.04 6.20 -1.98
C LYS A 39 8.41 6.93 -0.80
N LEU A 40 7.26 6.42 -0.33
CA LEU A 40 6.70 6.85 0.94
C LEU A 40 7.59 6.37 2.09
N ASN A 41 8.24 7.31 2.77
CA ASN A 41 9.01 7.02 3.98
C ASN A 41 8.03 6.83 5.16
N GLN A 42 8.31 5.84 6.01
CA GLN A 42 7.51 5.55 7.20
C GLN A 42 8.16 6.08 8.49
N ASP A 43 9.40 6.56 8.43
CA ASP A 43 10.07 7.14 9.58
C ASP A 43 9.65 8.59 9.76
N GLN A 44 8.66 8.80 10.61
CA GLN A 44 8.10 10.11 10.93
C GLN A 44 9.04 11.01 11.77
N PHE A 45 10.16 10.50 12.26
CA PHE A 45 11.12 11.22 13.09
C PHE A 45 12.42 11.60 12.35
N ALA A 46 12.52 11.23 11.07
CA ALA A 46 13.74 11.47 10.28
C ALA A 46 14.02 12.96 10.02
N TYR A 47 13.03 13.84 10.15
CA TYR A 47 13.11 15.24 9.71
C TYR A 47 12.69 16.25 10.80
N GLU A 48 12.86 15.91 12.08
CA GLU A 48 12.36 16.71 13.23
C GLU A 48 12.76 18.21 13.19
N ASP A 49 13.98 18.52 12.75
CA ASP A 49 14.52 19.88 12.71
C ASP A 49 14.25 20.63 11.39
N VAL A 50 13.60 19.98 10.43
CA VAL A 50 13.32 20.54 9.09
C VAL A 50 11.94 21.20 9.08
N GLN A 51 11.78 22.30 8.36
CA GLN A 51 10.47 22.92 8.14
C GLN A 51 9.57 21.99 7.29
N VAL A 52 8.27 22.04 7.53
CA VAL A 52 7.29 21.16 6.85
C VAL A 52 7.34 21.31 5.33
N VAL A 53 7.38 22.54 4.81
CA VAL A 53 7.47 22.79 3.36
C VAL A 53 8.80 22.31 2.79
N ASP A 54 9.91 22.52 3.47
CA ASP A 54 11.22 22.04 3.04
C ASP A 54 11.31 20.51 3.07
N CYS A 55 10.69 19.86 4.06
CA CYS A 55 10.59 18.40 4.11
C CYS A 55 9.90 17.84 2.86
N VAL A 56 8.88 18.53 2.32
CA VAL A 56 8.23 18.12 1.06
C VAL A 56 9.18 18.29 -0.12
N ILE A 57 9.86 19.43 -0.22
CA ILE A 57 10.79 19.72 -1.34
C ILE A 57 11.97 18.74 -1.35
N MET A 58 12.42 18.28 -0.18
CA MET A 58 13.44 17.22 -0.05
C MET A 58 13.06 15.90 -0.73
N GLY A 59 11.79 15.71 -1.10
CA GLY A 59 11.34 14.59 -1.92
C GLY A 59 11.94 14.58 -3.34
N HIS A 60 12.55 15.70 -3.76
CA HIS A 60 13.30 15.80 -5.01
C HIS A 60 14.76 16.16 -4.70
N ASP A 61 15.59 15.13 -4.44
CA ASP A 61 16.97 15.28 -3.96
C ASP A 61 17.80 16.28 -4.81
N ALA A 62 17.78 16.15 -6.13
CA ALA A 62 18.54 17.02 -7.02
C ALA A 62 18.09 18.49 -6.91
N LEU A 63 16.78 18.75 -6.86
CA LEU A 63 16.25 20.10 -6.67
C LEU A 63 16.64 20.68 -5.32
N TRP A 64 16.59 19.86 -4.27
CA TRP A 64 16.98 20.25 -2.93
C TRP A 64 18.46 20.58 -2.82
N GLU A 65 19.33 19.78 -3.43
CA GLU A 65 20.77 20.06 -3.49
C GLU A 65 21.07 21.36 -4.23
N ILE A 66 20.42 21.61 -5.37
CA ILE A 66 20.57 22.84 -6.14
C ILE A 66 20.06 24.05 -5.35
N LYS A 67 18.89 23.95 -4.69
CA LYS A 67 18.33 25.01 -3.84
C LYS A 67 19.35 25.41 -2.77
N ASN A 68 19.86 24.43 -2.02
CA ASN A 68 20.79 24.69 -0.91
C ASN A 68 22.13 25.26 -1.38
N GLU A 69 22.71 24.71 -2.48
CA GLU A 69 23.99 25.19 -2.98
C GLU A 69 23.86 26.61 -3.55
N ARG A 70 22.76 26.92 -4.22
CA ARG A 70 22.43 28.26 -4.69
C ARG A 70 22.30 29.25 -3.54
N GLU A 71 21.55 28.91 -2.48
CA GLU A 71 21.39 29.74 -1.31
C GLU A 71 22.73 29.95 -0.57
N ARG A 72 23.54 28.89 -0.47
CA ARG A 72 24.88 28.96 0.12
C ARG A 72 25.78 29.94 -0.64
N LEU A 73 25.78 29.88 -1.96
CA LEU A 73 26.60 30.78 -2.80
C LEU A 73 26.13 32.23 -2.74
N TYR A 74 24.81 32.47 -2.74
CA TYR A 74 24.24 33.81 -2.57
C TYR A 74 24.55 34.43 -1.21
N ALA A 75 24.70 33.64 -0.17
CA ALA A 75 25.05 34.12 1.18
C ALA A 75 26.52 34.54 1.31
N LEU A 76 27.38 34.29 0.31
CA LEU A 76 28.78 34.71 0.36
C LEU A 76 28.92 36.24 0.23
N PRO A 77 29.64 36.88 1.14
CA PRO A 77 29.81 38.35 1.13
C PRO A 77 30.64 38.88 -0.04
N ASN A 78 31.56 38.03 -0.60
CA ASN A 78 32.36 38.32 -1.76
C ASN A 78 32.40 37.07 -2.64
N MET A 79 31.65 37.09 -3.72
CA MET A 79 31.59 35.99 -4.69
C MET A 79 32.71 36.15 -5.70
N THR A 80 33.45 35.07 -5.96
CA THR A 80 34.46 35.01 -7.04
C THR A 80 33.80 34.88 -8.40
N ASP A 81 34.54 35.15 -9.49
CA ASP A 81 34.01 34.99 -10.85
C ASP A 81 33.61 33.51 -11.15
N GLU A 82 34.35 32.54 -10.59
CA GLU A 82 34.04 31.10 -10.74
C GLU A 82 32.73 30.76 -9.99
N GLU A 83 32.53 31.27 -8.78
CA GLU A 83 31.29 31.09 -8.00
C GLU A 83 30.10 31.76 -8.70
N GLY A 84 30.31 32.94 -9.28
CA GLY A 84 29.30 33.62 -10.07
C GLY A 84 28.85 32.82 -11.30
N MET A 85 29.81 32.20 -12.03
CA MET A 85 29.49 31.30 -13.13
C MET A 85 28.69 30.07 -12.65
N LYS A 86 29.13 29.48 -11.53
CA LYS A 86 28.42 28.33 -10.93
C LYS A 86 26.98 28.68 -10.52
N VAL A 87 26.73 29.85 -9.94
CA VAL A 87 25.39 30.34 -9.63
C VAL A 87 24.53 30.43 -10.90
N ALA A 88 25.09 30.97 -11.99
CA ALA A 88 24.36 31.09 -13.26
C ALA A 88 23.97 29.72 -13.83
N GLU A 89 24.86 28.70 -13.71
CA GLU A 89 24.54 27.33 -14.10
C GLU A 89 23.43 26.74 -13.22
N LEU A 90 23.54 26.89 -11.89
CA LEU A 90 22.54 26.41 -10.95
C LEU A 90 21.16 27.09 -11.13
N GLU A 91 21.13 28.37 -11.54
CA GLU A 91 19.87 29.08 -11.86
C GLU A 91 19.15 28.46 -13.07
N VAL A 92 19.90 28.06 -14.09
CA VAL A 92 19.34 27.37 -15.26
C VAL A 92 18.78 26.00 -14.82
N GLU A 93 19.57 25.20 -14.11
CA GLU A 93 19.14 23.88 -13.65
C GLU A 93 17.95 23.98 -12.71
N PHE A 94 17.94 24.96 -11.81
CA PHE A 94 16.82 25.21 -10.89
C PHE A 94 15.53 25.59 -11.66
N GLY A 95 15.65 26.42 -12.69
CA GLY A 95 14.53 26.75 -13.58
C GLY A 95 14.00 25.56 -14.35
N ASP A 96 14.90 24.73 -14.89
CA ASP A 96 14.54 23.53 -15.66
C ASP A 96 13.81 22.47 -14.81
N MET A 97 14.01 22.49 -13.48
CA MET A 97 13.34 21.61 -12.51
C MET A 97 12.10 22.27 -11.87
N ASP A 98 11.56 23.33 -12.44
CA ASP A 98 10.44 24.11 -11.86
C ASP A 98 10.70 24.61 -10.43
N GLY A 99 11.96 24.86 -10.09
CA GLY A 99 12.38 25.21 -8.73
C GLY A 99 11.74 26.48 -8.18
N TYR A 100 11.42 27.45 -9.04
CA TYR A 100 10.72 28.68 -8.63
C TYR A 100 9.28 28.45 -8.17
N MET A 101 8.68 27.31 -8.58
CA MET A 101 7.34 26.90 -8.16
C MET A 101 7.36 25.87 -7.04
N ALA A 102 8.55 25.45 -6.59
CA ALA A 102 8.72 24.34 -5.65
C ALA A 102 7.95 24.54 -4.34
N GLU A 103 8.04 25.73 -3.74
CA GLU A 103 7.34 26.05 -2.49
C GLU A 103 5.81 26.03 -2.71
N SER A 104 5.32 26.69 -3.75
CA SER A 104 3.88 26.70 -4.05
C SER A 104 3.33 25.30 -4.35
N ASN A 105 4.08 24.49 -5.09
CA ASN A 105 3.69 23.10 -5.37
C ASN A 105 3.71 22.23 -4.10
N ALA A 106 4.66 22.46 -3.20
CA ALA A 106 4.71 21.77 -1.91
C ALA A 106 3.54 22.17 -1.01
N GLU A 107 3.22 23.46 -0.93
CA GLU A 107 2.06 23.97 -0.18
C GLU A 107 0.73 23.41 -0.71
N GLU A 108 0.56 23.33 -2.03
CA GLU A 108 -0.65 22.75 -2.64
C GLU A 108 -0.83 21.27 -2.23
N LEU A 109 0.25 20.48 -2.19
CA LEU A 109 0.21 19.11 -1.72
C LEU A 109 -0.12 19.03 -0.22
N LEU A 110 0.45 19.92 0.61
CA LEU A 110 0.19 19.98 2.03
C LEU A 110 -1.26 20.32 2.33
N ILE A 111 -1.82 21.33 1.66
CA ILE A 111 -3.23 21.71 1.78
C ILE A 111 -4.14 20.55 1.36
N GLY A 112 -3.84 19.89 0.24
CA GLY A 112 -4.61 18.74 -0.23
C GLY A 112 -4.60 17.55 0.72
N LEU A 113 -3.54 17.42 1.51
CA LEU A 113 -3.41 16.40 2.56
C LEU A 113 -3.94 16.87 3.93
N GLY A 114 -4.60 18.03 3.97
CA GLY A 114 -5.25 18.55 5.17
C GLY A 114 -4.26 19.05 6.23
N ILE A 115 -3.12 19.61 5.80
CA ILE A 115 -2.17 20.26 6.72
C ILE A 115 -2.45 21.75 6.71
N PRO A 116 -2.73 22.37 7.88
CA PRO A 116 -3.01 23.79 7.99
C PRO A 116 -1.86 24.64 7.48
N ILE A 117 -2.18 25.76 6.79
CA ILE A 117 -1.18 26.67 6.22
C ILE A 117 -0.25 27.23 7.31
N GLU A 118 -0.76 27.44 8.50
CA GLU A 118 0.01 27.92 9.67
C GLU A 118 1.08 26.93 10.17
N ASP A 119 1.03 25.67 9.71
CA ASP A 119 2.01 24.64 10.05
C ASP A 119 3.11 24.48 8.98
N HIS A 120 2.96 25.08 7.80
CA HIS A 120 3.89 24.89 6.68
C HIS A 120 5.32 25.36 6.99
N ASP A 121 5.46 26.48 7.70
CA ASP A 121 6.75 27.06 8.07
C ASP A 121 7.30 26.54 9.41
N LYS A 122 6.51 25.72 10.13
CA LYS A 122 6.93 25.16 11.41
C LYS A 122 7.88 23.98 11.22
N PRO A 123 8.75 23.71 12.21
CA PRO A 123 9.56 22.49 12.16
C PRO A 123 8.69 21.24 12.36
N MET A 124 9.07 20.14 11.73
CA MET A 124 8.39 18.84 11.82
C MET A 124 8.19 18.37 13.27
N SER A 125 9.07 18.73 14.19
CA SER A 125 8.94 18.40 15.62
C SER A 125 7.72 19.02 16.28
N SER A 126 7.21 20.14 15.78
CA SER A 126 6.11 20.90 16.37
C SER A 126 4.72 20.44 15.93
N ILE A 127 4.62 19.67 14.86
CA ILE A 127 3.34 19.19 14.33
C ILE A 127 2.92 17.85 14.94
N ALA A 128 1.61 17.58 14.94
CA ALA A 128 1.06 16.35 15.48
C ALA A 128 1.58 15.10 14.72
N PRO A 129 1.86 13.97 15.41
CA PRO A 129 2.41 12.77 14.78
C PRO A 129 1.58 12.25 13.58
N GLY A 130 0.26 12.37 13.64
CA GLY A 130 -0.63 11.99 12.53
C GLY A 130 -0.44 12.84 11.28
N LEU A 131 -0.08 14.12 11.42
CA LEU A 131 0.21 15.04 10.31
C LEU A 131 1.60 14.78 9.71
N LYS A 132 2.59 14.34 10.50
CA LYS A 132 3.93 14.03 10.01
C LYS A 132 3.90 12.99 8.87
N LEU A 133 3.08 11.96 9.00
CA LEU A 133 2.91 10.95 7.93
C LEU A 133 2.29 11.54 6.66
N ARG A 134 1.42 12.52 6.79
CA ARG A 134 0.83 13.24 5.64
C ARG A 134 1.89 14.10 4.94
N VAL A 135 2.79 14.76 5.69
CA VAL A 135 3.95 15.49 5.12
C VAL A 135 4.87 14.54 4.35
N LEU A 136 5.19 13.36 4.90
CA LEU A 136 5.99 12.36 4.19
C LEU A 136 5.29 11.82 2.94
N LEU A 137 3.97 11.77 2.93
CA LEU A 137 3.20 11.45 1.73
C LEU A 137 3.29 12.59 0.70
N ALA A 138 3.18 13.86 1.11
CA ALA A 138 3.43 15.02 0.25
C ALA A 138 4.84 14.96 -0.36
N GLN A 139 5.86 14.68 0.47
CA GLN A 139 7.24 14.48 0.04
C GLN A 139 7.36 13.42 -1.05
N ALA A 140 6.70 12.27 -0.89
CA ALA A 140 6.73 11.20 -1.90
C ALA A 140 6.04 11.60 -3.22
N LEU A 141 5.01 12.43 -3.15
CA LEU A 141 4.24 12.89 -4.32
C LEU A 141 4.90 14.08 -5.05
N PHE A 142 5.85 14.76 -4.39
CA PHE A 142 6.44 16.01 -4.88
C PHE A 142 7.33 15.80 -6.13
N GLY A 143 7.28 16.76 -7.05
CA GLY A 143 8.19 16.87 -8.19
C GLY A 143 8.01 15.76 -9.25
N ASP A 144 6.82 15.26 -9.44
CA ASP A 144 6.40 14.32 -10.50
C ASP A 144 7.38 13.14 -10.73
N PRO A 145 7.46 12.20 -9.78
CA PRO A 145 8.32 11.05 -9.91
C PRO A 145 7.91 10.16 -11.08
N GLY A 146 8.88 9.61 -11.82
CA GLY A 146 8.62 8.63 -12.87
C GLY A 146 8.17 7.27 -12.33
N ILE A 147 8.58 6.94 -11.10
CA ILE A 147 8.18 5.73 -10.37
C ILE A 147 7.81 6.13 -8.94
N LEU A 148 6.63 5.73 -8.50
CA LEU A 148 6.09 6.03 -7.17
C LEU A 148 5.79 4.75 -6.41
N LEU A 149 6.39 4.59 -5.24
CA LEU A 149 6.26 3.43 -4.38
C LEU A 149 5.56 3.82 -3.08
N LEU A 150 4.33 3.33 -2.88
CA LEU A 150 3.50 3.66 -1.73
C LEU A 150 3.19 2.41 -0.91
N ASP A 151 3.65 2.38 0.34
CA ASP A 151 3.33 1.30 1.30
C ASP A 151 2.33 1.83 2.34
N GLU A 152 1.08 1.34 2.28
CA GLU A 152 -0.06 1.73 3.12
C GLU A 152 -0.33 3.24 3.18
N PRO A 153 -0.49 3.94 2.02
CA PRO A 153 -0.62 5.39 1.99
C PRO A 153 -1.93 5.93 2.59
N THR A 154 -2.93 5.08 2.79
CA THR A 154 -4.23 5.44 3.36
C THR A 154 -4.27 5.39 4.87
N ASN A 155 -3.21 4.89 5.53
CA ASN A 155 -3.15 4.82 6.98
C ASN A 155 -3.13 6.22 7.60
N ASN A 156 -3.92 6.43 8.65
CA ASN A 156 -4.06 7.70 9.37
C ASN A 156 -4.60 8.87 8.53
N LEU A 157 -5.25 8.59 7.39
CA LEU A 157 -5.95 9.60 6.60
C LEU A 157 -7.46 9.54 6.88
N ASP A 158 -8.09 10.69 6.93
CA ASP A 158 -9.55 10.81 6.93
C ASP A 158 -10.13 10.55 5.52
N ILE A 159 -11.44 10.39 5.44
CA ILE A 159 -12.11 10.03 4.19
C ILE A 159 -11.99 11.09 3.10
N ASN A 160 -11.88 12.37 3.46
CA ASN A 160 -11.77 13.46 2.50
C ASN A 160 -10.36 13.48 1.91
N THR A 161 -9.34 13.34 2.76
CA THR A 161 -7.95 13.21 2.36
C THR A 161 -7.71 11.98 1.48
N ILE A 162 -8.33 10.82 1.79
CA ILE A 162 -8.28 9.62 0.93
C ILE A 162 -8.86 9.91 -0.44
N ARG A 163 -10.01 10.58 -0.54
CA ARG A 163 -10.63 10.95 -1.83
C ARG A 163 -9.75 11.92 -2.64
N TRP A 164 -9.14 12.88 -1.97
CA TRP A 164 -8.18 13.77 -2.62
C TRP A 164 -6.98 12.99 -3.15
N LEU A 165 -6.41 12.09 -2.35
CA LEU A 165 -5.28 11.24 -2.74
C LEU A 165 -5.64 10.34 -3.93
N GLU A 166 -6.80 9.68 -3.91
CA GLU A 166 -7.30 8.88 -5.03
C GLU A 166 -7.35 9.71 -6.32
N ASN A 167 -7.88 10.93 -6.23
CA ASN A 167 -8.00 11.81 -7.38
C ASN A 167 -6.64 12.28 -7.89
N THR A 168 -5.74 12.66 -7.00
CA THR A 168 -4.36 13.05 -7.33
C THR A 168 -3.60 11.93 -8.02
N LEU A 169 -3.65 10.70 -7.48
CA LEU A 169 -2.95 9.54 -8.04
C LEU A 169 -3.49 9.12 -9.41
N LYS A 170 -4.80 9.27 -9.66
CA LYS A 170 -5.40 8.96 -10.97
C LYS A 170 -4.90 9.85 -12.09
N HIS A 171 -4.52 11.08 -11.77
CA HIS A 171 -4.08 12.06 -12.76
C HIS A 171 -2.56 12.10 -12.95
N LYS A 172 -1.79 11.42 -12.09
CA LYS A 172 -0.34 11.32 -12.26
C LYS A 172 0.03 10.30 -13.33
N ASP A 173 0.83 10.74 -14.29
CA ASP A 173 1.38 9.89 -15.37
C ASP A 173 2.71 9.28 -14.93
N CYS A 174 2.67 8.31 -14.02
CA CYS A 174 3.86 7.61 -13.53
C CYS A 174 3.57 6.13 -13.27
N LEU A 175 4.63 5.32 -13.23
CA LEU A 175 4.50 3.93 -12.79
C LEU A 175 4.32 3.93 -11.27
N MET A 176 3.20 3.38 -10.80
CA MET A 176 2.93 3.27 -9.36
C MET A 176 2.89 1.83 -8.91
N ILE A 177 3.52 1.54 -7.75
CA ILE A 177 3.34 0.30 -7.01
C ILE A 177 2.79 0.66 -5.63
N ILE A 178 1.58 0.19 -5.35
CA ILE A 178 0.84 0.55 -4.15
C ILE A 178 0.54 -0.72 -3.35
N ILE A 179 0.96 -0.75 -2.09
CA ILE A 179 0.52 -1.74 -1.11
C ILE A 179 -0.58 -1.08 -0.29
N SER A 180 -1.76 -1.68 -0.24
CA SER A 180 -2.83 -1.22 0.64
C SER A 180 -3.77 -2.35 1.05
N HIS A 181 -4.34 -2.23 2.23
CA HIS A 181 -5.42 -3.08 2.72
C HIS A 181 -6.81 -2.50 2.40
N ASP A 182 -6.89 -1.27 1.91
CA ASP A 182 -8.12 -0.63 1.48
C ASP A 182 -8.48 -1.06 0.05
N ARG A 183 -9.46 -1.96 -0.05
CA ARG A 183 -9.96 -2.47 -1.33
C ARG A 183 -10.58 -1.40 -2.21
N ARG A 184 -11.27 -0.42 -1.59
CA ARG A 184 -11.91 0.67 -2.33
C ARG A 184 -10.86 1.56 -2.98
N PHE A 185 -9.81 1.88 -2.23
CA PHE A 185 -8.68 2.65 -2.72
C PHE A 185 -7.97 1.92 -3.88
N LEU A 186 -7.66 0.61 -3.73
CA LEU A 186 -7.05 -0.19 -4.80
C LEU A 186 -7.93 -0.25 -6.04
N ASN A 187 -9.25 -0.42 -5.90
CA ASN A 187 -10.19 -0.41 -7.03
C ASN A 187 -10.23 0.94 -7.74
N SER A 188 -10.06 2.02 -6.99
CA SER A 188 -10.13 3.38 -7.51
C SER A 188 -8.87 3.78 -8.30
N VAL A 189 -7.69 3.35 -7.85
CA VAL A 189 -6.39 3.85 -8.36
C VAL A 189 -5.66 2.83 -9.24
N CYS A 190 -5.75 1.54 -8.92
CA CYS A 190 -4.94 0.53 -9.60
C CYS A 190 -5.60 0.00 -10.87
N THR A 191 -4.81 -0.12 -11.93
CA THR A 191 -5.21 -0.71 -13.22
C THR A 191 -4.75 -2.16 -13.39
N ASN A 192 -3.84 -2.61 -12.54
CA ASN A 192 -3.28 -3.96 -12.53
C ASN A 192 -3.05 -4.40 -11.09
N MET A 193 -3.15 -5.70 -10.83
CA MET A 193 -2.88 -6.29 -9.53
C MET A 193 -1.71 -7.26 -9.62
N ALA A 194 -0.81 -7.19 -8.63
CA ALA A 194 0.31 -8.11 -8.44
C ALA A 194 0.07 -8.89 -7.14
N ASP A 195 -0.16 -10.19 -7.25
CA ASP A 195 -0.38 -11.07 -6.10
C ASP A 195 0.91 -11.78 -5.72
N LEU A 196 1.45 -11.44 -4.54
CA LEU A 196 2.64 -12.07 -3.98
C LEU A 196 2.22 -13.17 -3.00
N ASP A 197 2.26 -14.41 -3.48
CA ASP A 197 1.91 -15.58 -2.67
C ASP A 197 2.94 -16.69 -2.86
N TYR A 198 3.38 -17.34 -1.75
CA TYR A 198 4.39 -18.41 -1.73
C TYR A 198 5.71 -18.11 -2.49
N GLY A 199 6.14 -16.84 -2.47
CA GLY A 199 7.37 -16.40 -3.12
C GLY A 199 7.26 -16.21 -4.64
N GLU A 200 6.07 -16.32 -5.21
CA GLU A 200 5.77 -16.04 -6.61
C GLU A 200 4.93 -14.77 -6.73
N ILE A 201 5.23 -13.96 -7.76
CA ILE A 201 4.40 -12.80 -8.12
C ILE A 201 3.59 -13.16 -9.35
N ARG A 202 2.27 -13.06 -9.24
CA ARG A 202 1.34 -13.25 -10.35
C ARG A 202 0.67 -11.93 -10.70
N LEU A 203 0.71 -11.57 -11.98
CA LEU A 203 0.11 -10.35 -12.47
C LEU A 203 -1.29 -10.61 -13.02
N TYR A 204 -2.22 -9.72 -12.68
CA TYR A 204 -3.60 -9.71 -13.16
C TYR A 204 -3.91 -8.34 -13.73
N ASN A 205 -4.54 -8.32 -14.89
CA ASN A 205 -5.05 -7.08 -15.48
C ASN A 205 -6.37 -6.71 -14.80
N GLY A 206 -6.63 -5.43 -14.65
CA GLY A 206 -7.82 -4.92 -14.01
C GLY A 206 -7.58 -4.51 -12.55
N ASN A 207 -8.63 -4.08 -11.90
CA ASN A 207 -8.62 -3.62 -10.51
C ASN A 207 -8.70 -4.78 -9.51
N TYR A 208 -8.88 -4.46 -8.23
CA TYR A 208 -8.95 -5.47 -7.17
C TYR A 208 -10.14 -6.44 -7.34
N ASP A 209 -11.30 -5.96 -7.80
CA ASP A 209 -12.49 -6.80 -7.99
C ASP A 209 -12.30 -7.74 -9.18
N ASP A 210 -11.72 -7.27 -10.28
CA ASP A 210 -11.35 -8.08 -11.44
C ASP A 210 -10.37 -9.19 -11.04
N PHE A 211 -9.36 -8.85 -10.23
CA PHE A 211 -8.42 -9.81 -9.65
C PHE A 211 -9.16 -10.89 -8.83
N MET A 212 -10.08 -10.49 -7.94
CA MET A 212 -10.82 -11.44 -7.10
C MET A 212 -11.63 -12.44 -7.93
N ILE A 213 -12.26 -11.97 -8.99
CA ILE A 213 -13.01 -12.83 -9.94
C ILE A 213 -12.05 -13.80 -10.62
N ALA A 214 -10.96 -13.30 -11.21
CA ALA A 214 -9.98 -14.10 -11.93
C ALA A 214 -9.31 -15.15 -11.02
N ALA A 215 -8.89 -14.77 -9.82
CA ALA A 215 -8.25 -15.65 -8.84
C ALA A 215 -9.21 -16.74 -8.34
N THR A 216 -10.49 -16.41 -8.13
CA THR A 216 -11.52 -17.37 -7.72
C THR A 216 -11.77 -18.39 -8.83
N LEU A 217 -11.96 -17.93 -10.07
CA LEU A 217 -12.17 -18.79 -11.22
C LEU A 217 -10.97 -19.73 -11.47
N ALA A 218 -9.76 -19.22 -11.40
CA ALA A 218 -8.54 -20.03 -11.53
C ALA A 218 -8.49 -21.14 -10.47
N ARG A 219 -8.82 -20.81 -9.21
CA ARG A 219 -8.87 -21.78 -8.12
C ARG A 219 -9.93 -22.85 -8.33
N GLU A 220 -11.13 -22.47 -8.74
CA GLU A 220 -12.22 -23.41 -9.03
C GLU A 220 -11.86 -24.35 -10.19
N THR A 221 -11.18 -23.84 -11.23
CA THR A 221 -10.70 -24.64 -12.37
C THR A 221 -9.73 -25.71 -11.88
N VAL A 222 -8.71 -25.34 -11.08
CA VAL A 222 -7.72 -26.29 -10.54
C VAL A 222 -8.38 -27.33 -9.62
N LEU A 223 -9.34 -26.91 -8.78
CA LEU A 223 -10.12 -27.82 -7.93
C LEU A 223 -10.90 -28.85 -8.77
N SER A 224 -11.60 -28.38 -9.82
CA SER A 224 -12.36 -29.25 -10.72
C SER A 224 -11.46 -30.22 -11.47
N GLU A 225 -10.33 -29.77 -11.99
CA GLU A 225 -9.36 -30.62 -12.67
C GLU A 225 -8.74 -31.67 -11.73
N ASN A 226 -8.37 -31.29 -10.51
CA ASN A 226 -7.87 -32.22 -9.51
C ASN A 226 -8.92 -33.26 -9.11
N ALA A 227 -10.19 -32.86 -8.97
CA ALA A 227 -11.27 -33.82 -8.71
C ALA A 227 -11.41 -34.85 -9.86
N LYS A 228 -11.32 -34.40 -11.12
CA LYS A 228 -11.33 -35.32 -12.30
C LYS A 228 -10.11 -36.23 -12.30
N LYS A 229 -8.90 -35.71 -12.02
CA LYS A 229 -7.66 -36.49 -11.93
C LYS A 229 -7.74 -37.53 -10.80
N GLN A 230 -8.28 -37.15 -9.62
CA GLN A 230 -8.49 -38.06 -8.48
C GLN A 230 -9.49 -39.18 -8.80
N ALA A 231 -10.61 -38.85 -9.45
CA ALA A 231 -11.60 -39.87 -9.91
C ALA A 231 -10.95 -40.87 -10.87
N LYS A 232 -10.13 -40.38 -11.81
CA LYS A 232 -9.38 -41.24 -12.74
C LYS A 232 -8.35 -42.13 -12.04
N ILE A 233 -7.61 -41.60 -11.08
CA ILE A 233 -6.67 -42.39 -10.26
C ILE A 233 -7.44 -43.50 -9.55
N LYS A 234 -8.58 -43.20 -8.92
CA LYS A 234 -9.41 -44.21 -8.21
C LYS A 234 -9.92 -45.29 -9.10
N GLU A 235 -10.41 -44.94 -10.34
CA GLU A 235 -10.83 -45.92 -11.36
C GLU A 235 -9.67 -46.85 -11.72
N LEU A 236 -8.50 -46.33 -12.04
CA LEU A 236 -7.29 -47.08 -12.38
C LEU A 236 -6.82 -47.94 -11.25
N GLN A 237 -6.81 -47.48 -10.00
CA GLN A 237 -6.47 -48.23 -8.81
C GLN A 237 -7.40 -49.42 -8.61
N THR A 238 -8.71 -49.21 -8.77
CA THR A 238 -9.73 -50.28 -8.68
C THR A 238 -9.48 -51.38 -9.73
N PHE A 239 -9.09 -50.98 -10.93
CA PHE A 239 -8.75 -51.96 -11.97
C PHE A 239 -7.46 -52.71 -11.62
N VAL A 240 -6.42 -52.02 -11.22
CA VAL A 240 -5.14 -52.65 -10.84
C VAL A 240 -5.35 -53.61 -9.67
N SER A 241 -6.06 -53.25 -8.62
CA SER A 241 -6.33 -54.12 -7.46
C SER A 241 -7.10 -55.38 -7.83
N ARG A 242 -8.08 -55.27 -8.77
CA ARG A 242 -8.93 -56.41 -9.21
C ARG A 242 -8.18 -57.37 -10.10
N PHE A 243 -7.23 -56.91 -10.93
CA PHE A 243 -6.63 -57.72 -12.00
C PHE A 243 -5.12 -57.96 -11.86
N SER A 244 -4.46 -57.44 -10.82
CA SER A 244 -3.02 -57.60 -10.57
C SER A 244 -2.60 -59.08 -10.42
N ALA A 245 -3.43 -59.94 -9.82
CA ALA A 245 -3.17 -61.36 -9.62
C ALA A 245 -3.56 -62.23 -10.85
N ASN A 246 -4.15 -61.68 -11.89
CA ASN A 246 -4.59 -62.43 -13.05
C ASN A 246 -3.53 -62.42 -14.16
N ALA A 247 -2.91 -63.57 -14.43
CA ALA A 247 -1.79 -63.69 -15.38
C ALA A 247 -2.12 -63.16 -16.79
N SER A 248 -3.37 -63.34 -17.30
CA SER A 248 -3.76 -62.84 -18.63
C SER A 248 -3.93 -61.34 -18.69
N LYS A 249 -4.17 -60.66 -17.56
CA LYS A 249 -4.38 -59.21 -17.45
C LYS A 249 -3.25 -58.44 -16.75
N ALA A 250 -2.23 -59.16 -16.27
CA ALA A 250 -1.08 -58.57 -15.53
C ALA A 250 -0.41 -57.43 -16.34
N LYS A 251 -0.17 -57.63 -17.62
CA LYS A 251 0.42 -56.58 -18.49
C LYS A 251 -0.44 -55.33 -18.59
N GLN A 252 -1.79 -55.44 -18.61
CA GLN A 252 -2.69 -54.33 -18.61
C GLN A 252 -2.75 -53.61 -17.26
N ALA A 253 -2.70 -54.36 -16.15
CA ALA A 253 -2.61 -53.83 -14.78
C ALA A 253 -1.33 -53.01 -14.59
N THR A 254 -0.16 -53.53 -15.03
CA THR A 254 1.11 -52.80 -15.01
C THR A 254 1.05 -51.51 -15.85
N SER A 255 0.49 -51.54 -17.05
CA SER A 255 0.34 -50.38 -17.88
C SER A 255 -0.54 -49.29 -17.22
N ARG A 256 -1.63 -49.68 -16.54
CA ARG A 256 -2.50 -48.75 -15.81
C ARG A 256 -1.86 -48.22 -14.52
N ALA A 257 -1.04 -49.05 -13.82
CA ALA A 257 -0.23 -48.59 -12.70
C ALA A 257 0.75 -47.47 -13.14
N ASN A 258 1.40 -47.68 -14.29
CA ASN A 258 2.28 -46.66 -14.86
C ASN A 258 1.53 -45.37 -15.28
N GLN A 259 0.26 -45.48 -15.68
CA GLN A 259 -0.59 -44.30 -15.95
C GLN A 259 -0.88 -43.53 -14.66
N ILE A 260 -1.15 -44.21 -13.54
CA ILE A 260 -1.37 -43.53 -12.24
C ILE A 260 -0.15 -42.71 -11.87
N ASN A 261 1.05 -43.24 -12.01
CA ASN A 261 2.32 -42.55 -11.67
C ASN A 261 2.57 -41.30 -12.57
N LYS A 262 1.95 -41.25 -13.76
CA LYS A 262 2.07 -40.08 -14.67
C LYS A 262 1.04 -38.99 -14.37
N ILE A 263 -0.04 -39.29 -13.66
CA ILE A 263 -1.05 -38.29 -13.31
C ILE A 263 -0.53 -37.47 -12.15
N LYS A 264 -0.12 -36.24 -12.42
CA LYS A 264 0.25 -35.26 -11.38
C LYS A 264 -0.97 -34.48 -10.98
N LEU A 265 -1.29 -34.48 -9.69
CA LEU A 265 -2.22 -33.54 -9.09
C LEU A 265 -1.50 -32.20 -8.96
N GLU A 266 -2.18 -31.13 -9.27
CA GLU A 266 -1.64 -29.82 -8.99
C GLU A 266 -1.79 -29.54 -7.51
N ASP A 267 -0.69 -29.12 -6.87
CA ASP A 267 -0.74 -28.70 -5.48
C ASP A 267 -1.58 -27.43 -5.37
N ILE A 268 -2.78 -27.60 -4.84
CA ILE A 268 -3.59 -26.47 -4.40
C ILE A 268 -3.01 -26.03 -3.08
N LYS A 269 -2.00 -25.17 -3.13
CA LYS A 269 -1.54 -24.49 -1.94
C LYS A 269 -2.76 -23.75 -1.38
N SER A 270 -3.17 -24.11 -0.15
CA SER A 270 -4.19 -23.32 0.55
C SER A 270 -3.65 -21.90 0.62
N SER A 271 -4.45 -20.90 0.21
CA SER A 271 -3.99 -19.51 0.26
C SER A 271 -3.30 -19.23 1.60
N SER A 272 -2.14 -18.60 1.56
CA SER A 272 -1.44 -18.17 2.79
C SER A 272 -2.28 -17.16 3.60
N ARG A 273 -3.35 -16.63 2.99
CA ARG A 273 -4.36 -15.77 3.62
C ARG A 273 -5.35 -16.60 4.45
N VAL A 274 -4.87 -17.18 5.52
CA VAL A 274 -5.74 -17.88 6.49
C VAL A 274 -6.34 -16.83 7.43
N TYR A 275 -7.65 -16.64 7.35
CA TYR A 275 -8.34 -15.82 8.34
C TYR A 275 -8.26 -16.52 9.71
N PRO A 276 -7.81 -15.83 10.77
CA PRO A 276 -7.88 -16.40 12.09
C PRO A 276 -9.34 -16.70 12.44
N PHE A 277 -9.62 -17.96 12.78
CA PHE A 277 -10.96 -18.32 13.24
C PHE A 277 -11.12 -17.85 14.69
N ILE A 278 -11.68 -16.66 14.85
CA ILE A 278 -12.00 -16.12 16.17
C ILE A 278 -13.46 -16.44 16.44
N ARG A 279 -13.73 -17.26 17.45
CA ARG A 279 -15.06 -17.56 17.93
C ARG A 279 -15.25 -16.97 19.32
N PHE A 280 -16.01 -15.90 19.40
CA PHE A 280 -16.47 -15.40 20.70
C PHE A 280 -17.56 -16.33 21.23
N LYS A 281 -17.29 -16.97 22.39
CA LYS A 281 -18.34 -17.72 23.12
C LYS A 281 -19.05 -16.76 24.05
N GLN A 282 -20.36 -16.64 23.88
CA GLN A 282 -21.19 -15.90 24.79
C GLN A 282 -21.42 -16.77 26.02
N GLU A 283 -20.96 -16.34 27.19
CA GLU A 283 -21.15 -17.08 28.46
C GLU A 283 -22.59 -16.98 28.97
N LYS A 284 -23.25 -15.83 28.78
CA LYS A 284 -24.63 -15.60 29.14
C LYS A 284 -25.39 -15.02 27.96
N LYS A 285 -26.57 -15.55 27.65
CA LYS A 285 -27.46 -14.95 26.65
C LYS A 285 -27.87 -13.57 27.13
N VAL A 286 -27.55 -12.56 26.33
CA VAL A 286 -28.01 -11.19 26.55
C VAL A 286 -29.32 -11.04 25.80
N HIS A 287 -30.36 -10.61 26.51
CA HIS A 287 -31.69 -10.41 25.97
C HIS A 287 -31.98 -8.91 25.86
N ASN A 288 -32.59 -8.49 24.75
CA ASN A 288 -33.03 -7.11 24.49
C ASN A 288 -31.91 -6.05 24.59
N LYS A 289 -32.15 -4.98 25.36
CA LYS A 289 -31.22 -3.86 25.53
C LYS A 289 -29.92 -4.30 26.21
N VAL A 290 -28.81 -4.02 25.58
CA VAL A 290 -27.44 -4.36 26.05
C VAL A 290 -26.80 -3.15 26.70
N VAL A 291 -26.90 -2.00 26.01
CA VAL A 291 -26.37 -0.71 26.46
C VAL A 291 -27.47 0.34 26.23
N GLU A 292 -27.76 1.14 27.23
CA GLU A 292 -28.60 2.31 27.13
C GLU A 292 -27.80 3.52 27.59
N ILE A 293 -27.67 4.49 26.72
CA ILE A 293 -26.95 5.72 26.96
C ILE A 293 -27.98 6.84 26.89
N GLU A 294 -28.10 7.62 27.98
CA GLU A 294 -29.05 8.73 28.07
C GLU A 294 -28.30 10.02 28.43
N ASN A 295 -28.50 11.06 27.64
CA ASN A 295 -28.04 12.42 27.90
C ASN A 295 -26.54 12.55 28.26
N ILE A 296 -25.67 11.73 27.66
CA ILE A 296 -24.23 11.84 27.89
C ILE A 296 -23.69 13.10 27.19
N SER A 297 -22.97 13.91 27.98
CA SER A 297 -22.22 15.06 27.49
C SER A 297 -20.80 15.00 28.01
N LYS A 298 -19.83 15.37 27.20
CA LYS A 298 -18.42 15.46 27.58
C LYS A 298 -17.76 16.63 26.89
N SER A 299 -17.12 17.47 27.68
CA SER A 299 -16.32 18.60 27.22
C SER A 299 -14.90 18.48 27.72
N TYR A 300 -13.96 19.03 27.00
CA TYR A 300 -12.57 19.21 27.39
C TYR A 300 -12.26 20.69 27.23
N ASP A 301 -11.92 21.35 28.33
CA ASP A 301 -11.72 22.79 28.40
C ASP A 301 -12.93 23.53 27.79
N ASP A 302 -12.75 24.27 26.70
CA ASP A 302 -13.81 25.00 26.01
C ASP A 302 -14.45 24.22 24.86
N LEU A 303 -14.00 22.98 24.56
CA LEU A 303 -14.50 22.16 23.47
C LEU A 303 -15.52 21.14 23.97
N ASP A 304 -16.77 21.27 23.50
CA ASP A 304 -17.82 20.29 23.72
C ASP A 304 -17.76 19.15 22.68
N VAL A 305 -17.20 18.02 23.07
CA VAL A 305 -17.00 16.87 22.15
C VAL A 305 -18.31 16.09 21.96
N ILE A 306 -19.10 15.93 23.01
CA ILE A 306 -20.38 15.21 22.97
C ILE A 306 -21.42 16.02 23.75
N LYS A 307 -22.60 16.27 23.13
CA LYS A 307 -23.72 16.95 23.75
C LYS A 307 -24.98 16.09 23.68
N ASN A 308 -25.58 15.83 24.83
CA ASN A 308 -26.90 15.17 24.97
C ASN A 308 -27.04 13.91 24.11
N PHE A 309 -25.98 13.08 24.05
CA PHE A 309 -25.96 11.88 23.24
C PHE A 309 -26.82 10.79 23.83
N ASN A 310 -27.70 10.22 23.03
CA ASN A 310 -28.61 9.15 23.41
C ASN A 310 -28.53 8.02 22.39
N ILE A 311 -28.33 6.79 22.85
CA ILE A 311 -28.38 5.59 22.00
C ILE A 311 -28.77 4.38 22.82
N THR A 312 -29.57 3.50 22.21
CA THR A 312 -29.87 2.16 22.75
C THR A 312 -29.26 1.11 21.81
N ILE A 313 -28.42 0.23 22.35
CA ILE A 313 -27.81 -0.88 21.63
C ILE A 313 -28.49 -2.18 22.11
N ASN A 314 -29.06 -2.92 21.15
CA ASN A 314 -29.74 -4.17 21.40
C ASN A 314 -28.82 -5.37 21.13
N SER A 315 -29.25 -6.54 21.58
CA SER A 315 -28.56 -7.80 21.32
C SER A 315 -28.54 -8.07 19.80
N GLY A 316 -27.33 -8.21 19.22
CA GLY A 316 -27.11 -8.44 17.79
C GLY A 316 -26.83 -7.19 16.97
N ASP A 317 -26.95 -5.99 17.53
CA ASP A 317 -26.60 -4.76 16.85
C ASP A 317 -25.09 -4.69 16.58
N ARG A 318 -24.72 -4.08 15.46
CA ARG A 318 -23.35 -3.77 15.09
C ARG A 318 -23.25 -2.27 14.93
N VAL A 319 -22.46 -1.65 15.79
CA VAL A 319 -22.27 -0.19 15.82
C VAL A 319 -20.91 0.13 15.27
N CYS A 320 -20.84 1.03 14.29
CA CYS A 320 -19.61 1.61 13.77
C CYS A 320 -19.52 3.05 14.24
N LEU A 321 -18.40 3.42 14.84
CA LEU A 321 -18.07 4.80 15.16
C LEU A 321 -17.25 5.36 13.99
N LEU A 322 -17.81 6.36 13.33
CA LEU A 322 -17.13 7.14 12.32
C LEU A 322 -16.72 8.47 12.96
N TYR A 323 -15.46 8.80 12.90
CA TYR A 323 -14.96 10.10 13.31
C TYR A 323 -14.21 10.74 12.13
N THR A 324 -14.32 12.05 12.03
CA THR A 324 -13.50 12.86 11.14
C THR A 324 -12.46 13.57 11.98
N SER A 325 -11.23 13.68 11.49
CA SER A 325 -10.15 14.38 12.19
C SER A 325 -10.44 15.86 12.43
N ASP A 326 -11.40 16.41 11.69
CA ASP A 326 -11.80 17.82 11.76
C ASP A 326 -12.62 18.20 13.01
N ALA A 327 -12.98 17.22 13.83
CA ALA A 327 -13.71 17.50 15.08
C ALA A 327 -12.79 17.92 16.25
N ALA A 328 -11.48 18.02 16.00
CA ALA A 328 -10.50 18.44 17.00
C ALA A 328 -9.93 19.86 16.75
N ASP A 329 -10.33 20.49 15.64
CA ASP A 329 -9.77 21.77 15.18
C ASP A 329 -10.84 22.86 14.98
N GLU A 330 -12.04 22.73 15.64
CA GLU A 330 -12.99 23.84 15.82
C GLU A 330 -13.09 24.26 17.28
#